data_3f5e8a3a5d7efa1a01a2435d42ee7258
#
_entry.id   3f5e8a3a5d7efa1a01a2435d42ee7258
#
_cell.length_a   1.000
_cell.length_b   1.000
_cell.length_c   1.000
_cell.angle_alpha   90.00
_cell.angle_beta   90.00
_cell.angle_gamma   90.00
#
_symmetry.space_group_name_H-M   'P 1'
#
loop_
_entity.id
_entity.type
_entity.pdbx_description
1 polymer ?
#
loop_
_entity_poly.entity_id
_entity_poly.type
_entity_poly.pdbx_seq_one_letter_code
_entity_poly.pdbx_strand_id
1 'polypeptide(L)'
;MDRLGFFKQMLSSTMDVASSVMGLKKAAEEITEAVDDVMRDVKAEIGLYLPSVDAAMYDSTSGTLYEVSQMGYTTLEAGSYYDGKCYNMGAEKFKEMVRREGMRISALRINKPYVKPAPTTQAEDDDAATTKEESAEPMQEAIISSDHSEWLRKAIATAKRLGCSYLTMANFPDEPIAEQMADYARYYNLIGEMCRVKGITLCIHPTWEAMREQAQGSIFEHIWQKCDKEVVRLSLDTQECRRAEVDITQLIEANKGAVATLHLHDSGIVGESGEIDFDKVVALAEECGTKNYYIEVSRCTLPPMNCLERSIYYVESLPSVKY
;
A
#
# COMPACT_ATOMS: atom_id res chain seq x y z
N MET A 1 -24.47 -19.02 13.39
CA MET A 1 -24.58 -17.70 12.74
C MET A 1 -23.17 -17.21 12.61
N ASP A 2 -22.67 -16.93 11.40
CA ASP A 2 -21.30 -16.46 11.26
C ASP A 2 -21.17 -15.01 11.78
N ARG A 3 -19.94 -14.60 12.14
CA ARG A 3 -19.67 -13.26 12.69
C ARG A 3 -20.12 -12.15 11.73
N LEU A 4 -20.09 -12.40 10.42
CA LEU A 4 -20.51 -11.46 9.39
C LEU A 4 -22.05 -11.32 9.31
N GLY A 5 -22.79 -12.39 9.56
CA GLY A 5 -24.26 -12.40 9.65
C GLY A 5 -24.77 -11.61 10.85
N PHE A 6 -24.11 -11.76 12.00
CA PHE A 6 -24.40 -10.97 13.21
C PHE A 6 -24.15 -9.46 12.98
N PHE A 7 -23.06 -9.11 12.30
CA PHE A 7 -22.72 -7.71 11.98
C PHE A 7 -23.73 -7.06 11.04
N LYS A 8 -24.18 -7.78 10.00
CA LYS A 8 -25.25 -7.27 9.10
C LYS A 8 -26.57 -7.08 9.81
N GLN A 9 -26.93 -7.96 10.74
CA GLN A 9 -28.15 -7.87 11.51
C GLN A 9 -28.10 -6.72 12.53
N MET A 10 -26.93 -6.46 13.14
CA MET A 10 -26.72 -5.31 14.03
C MET A 10 -26.79 -3.98 13.29
N LEU A 11 -26.19 -3.88 12.09
CA LEU A 11 -26.29 -2.70 11.24
C LEU A 11 -27.73 -2.40 10.77
N SER A 12 -28.52 -3.44 10.45
CA SER A 12 -29.92 -3.24 10.04
C SER A 12 -30.82 -2.80 11.20
N SER A 13 -30.58 -3.30 12.41
CA SER A 13 -31.40 -2.93 13.58
C SER A 13 -31.09 -1.53 14.15
N THR A 14 -29.88 -0.98 13.91
CA THR A 14 -29.51 0.38 14.33
C THR A 14 -30.02 1.46 13.39
N MET A 15 -30.32 1.15 12.13
CA MET A 15 -30.92 2.12 11.19
C MET A 15 -32.36 2.45 11.51
N ASP A 16 -33.11 1.59 12.23
CA ASP A 16 -34.50 1.82 12.60
C ASP A 16 -34.69 2.67 13.85
N VAL A 17 -33.62 2.98 14.62
CA VAL A 17 -33.70 3.68 15.91
C VAL A 17 -33.26 5.15 15.84
N ALA A 18 -32.88 5.65 14.68
CA ALA A 18 -32.25 6.96 14.53
C ALA A 18 -33.24 8.13 14.42
N SER A 19 -33.88 8.52 15.53
CA SER A 19 -34.70 9.76 15.57
C SER A 19 -34.08 10.92 16.36
N SER A 20 -32.87 10.80 16.91
CA SER A 20 -32.18 11.93 17.55
C SER A 20 -30.66 11.93 17.27
N VAL A 21 -30.09 13.13 17.07
CA VAL A 21 -28.63 13.34 16.85
C VAL A 21 -27.77 12.74 17.97
N MET A 22 -28.30 12.66 19.18
CA MET A 22 -27.64 12.11 20.37
C MET A 22 -27.61 10.58 20.34
N GLY A 23 -28.67 9.93 19.83
CA GLY A 23 -28.70 8.47 19.62
C GLY A 23 -27.80 8.01 18.49
N LEU A 24 -27.67 8.81 17.44
CA LEU A 24 -26.74 8.53 16.32
C LEU A 24 -25.28 8.56 16.76
N LYS A 25 -24.90 9.52 17.62
CA LYS A 25 -23.55 9.64 18.13
C LYS A 25 -23.17 8.46 19.02
N LYS A 26 -24.06 8.09 19.95
CA LYS A 26 -23.86 6.94 20.82
C LYS A 26 -23.81 5.61 20.06
N ALA A 27 -24.69 5.43 19.06
CA ALA A 27 -24.66 4.24 18.20
C ALA A 27 -23.38 4.18 17.34
N ALA A 28 -22.88 5.33 16.88
CA ALA A 28 -21.61 5.39 16.16
C ALA A 28 -20.42 5.04 17.06
N GLU A 29 -20.41 5.51 18.30
CA GLU A 29 -19.39 5.19 19.31
C GLU A 29 -19.43 3.69 19.66
N GLU A 30 -20.60 3.11 19.90
CA GLU A 30 -20.79 1.67 20.18
C GLU A 30 -20.38 0.79 18.96
N ILE A 31 -20.68 1.25 17.73
CA ILE A 31 -20.24 0.55 16.51
C ILE A 31 -18.72 0.65 16.36
N THR A 32 -18.14 1.80 16.63
CA THR A 32 -16.68 1.98 16.57
C THR A 32 -15.98 1.08 17.60
N GLU A 33 -16.48 1.04 18.82
CA GLU A 33 -15.95 0.20 19.90
C GLU A 33 -16.10 -1.31 19.60
N ALA A 34 -17.25 -1.71 19.05
CA ALA A 34 -17.48 -3.09 18.60
C ALA A 34 -16.63 -3.47 17.37
N VAL A 35 -16.36 -2.54 16.47
CA VAL A 35 -15.44 -2.72 15.33
C VAL A 35 -14.02 -2.84 15.84
N ASP A 36 -13.61 -1.99 16.78
CA ASP A 36 -12.29 -2.03 17.38
C ASP A 36 -12.04 -3.33 18.15
N ASP A 37 -13.05 -3.85 18.88
CA ASP A 37 -12.95 -5.15 19.56
C ASP A 37 -12.84 -6.32 18.57
N VAL A 38 -13.64 -6.31 17.50
CA VAL A 38 -13.54 -7.33 16.45
C VAL A 38 -12.20 -7.22 15.70
N MET A 39 -11.68 -6.02 15.51
CA MET A 39 -10.39 -5.77 14.85
C MET A 39 -9.20 -6.10 15.74
N ARG A 40 -9.34 -6.02 17.07
CA ARG A 40 -8.29 -6.49 18.00
C ARG A 40 -8.07 -7.99 17.96
N ASP A 41 -9.12 -8.76 17.67
CA ASP A 41 -9.04 -10.24 17.52
C ASP A 41 -8.53 -10.68 16.13
N VAL A 42 -8.30 -9.76 15.18
CA VAL A 42 -7.74 -10.10 13.86
C VAL A 42 -6.23 -10.23 13.97
N LYS A 43 -5.77 -11.47 13.89
CA LYS A 43 -4.36 -11.84 13.81
C LYS A 43 -3.64 -11.05 12.72
N ALA A 44 -2.42 -10.58 13.01
CA ALA A 44 -1.50 -10.05 12.02
C ALA A 44 -1.36 -11.06 10.85
N GLU A 45 -1.70 -10.62 9.64
CA GLU A 45 -1.55 -11.49 8.46
C GLU A 45 -0.15 -11.37 7.91
N ILE A 46 0.58 -12.48 7.96
CA ILE A 46 1.92 -12.58 7.37
C ILE A 46 1.76 -13.06 5.91
N GLY A 47 2.12 -12.20 5.00
CA GLY A 47 2.07 -12.44 3.57
C GLY A 47 3.44 -12.45 2.93
N LEU A 48 3.43 -12.62 1.61
CA LEU A 48 4.62 -12.58 0.77
C LEU A 48 4.57 -11.39 -0.18
N TYR A 49 5.67 -10.64 -0.26
CA TYR A 49 5.96 -9.79 -1.41
C TYR A 49 6.40 -10.67 -2.57
N LEU A 50 5.47 -10.96 -3.48
CA LEU A 50 5.63 -11.97 -4.53
C LEU A 50 6.80 -11.69 -5.50
N PRO A 51 7.18 -10.41 -5.80
CA PRO A 51 8.37 -10.14 -6.59
C PRO A 51 9.68 -10.67 -6.01
N SER A 52 9.75 -11.05 -4.76
CA SER A 52 10.89 -11.78 -4.18
C SER A 52 11.23 -13.07 -4.95
N VAL A 53 10.27 -13.63 -5.68
CA VAL A 53 10.40 -14.85 -6.48
C VAL A 53 9.97 -14.67 -7.94
N ASP A 54 10.12 -13.47 -8.49
CA ASP A 54 9.71 -13.12 -9.86
C ASP A 54 10.25 -14.11 -10.91
N ALA A 55 11.51 -14.53 -10.80
CA ALA A 55 12.10 -15.48 -11.75
C ALA A 55 11.36 -16.82 -11.75
N ALA A 56 11.05 -17.37 -10.56
CA ALA A 56 10.29 -18.61 -10.43
C ALA A 56 8.84 -18.43 -10.91
N MET A 57 8.23 -17.27 -10.65
CA MET A 57 6.89 -16.94 -11.14
C MET A 57 6.80 -16.91 -12.66
N TYR A 58 7.82 -16.40 -13.35
CA TYR A 58 7.85 -16.40 -14.82
C TYR A 58 8.19 -17.77 -15.39
N ASP A 59 8.97 -18.60 -14.68
CA ASP A 59 9.29 -19.98 -15.10
C ASP A 59 8.05 -20.89 -14.94
N SER A 60 7.44 -20.90 -13.76
CA SER A 60 6.25 -21.72 -13.46
C SER A 60 5.36 -21.06 -12.43
N THR A 61 4.43 -20.18 -12.86
CA THR A 61 3.50 -19.51 -11.93
C THR A 61 2.74 -20.48 -11.04
N SER A 62 2.20 -21.57 -11.59
CA SER A 62 1.41 -22.54 -10.80
C SER A 62 2.29 -23.31 -9.81
N GLY A 63 3.48 -23.75 -10.23
CA GLY A 63 4.42 -24.43 -9.35
C GLY A 63 4.87 -23.54 -8.19
N THR A 64 5.25 -22.30 -8.50
CA THR A 64 5.68 -21.33 -7.48
C THR A 64 4.57 -21.00 -6.49
N LEU A 65 3.33 -20.76 -6.95
CA LEU A 65 2.21 -20.50 -6.05
C LEU A 65 1.90 -21.70 -5.16
N TYR A 66 1.98 -22.92 -5.69
CA TYR A 66 1.83 -24.14 -4.90
C TYR A 66 2.91 -24.23 -3.81
N GLU A 67 4.20 -24.08 -4.16
CA GLU A 67 5.29 -24.14 -3.19
C GLU A 67 5.15 -23.04 -2.11
N VAL A 68 4.82 -21.80 -2.49
CA VAL A 68 4.58 -20.70 -1.56
C VAL A 68 3.43 -21.02 -0.59
N SER A 69 2.35 -21.63 -1.07
CA SER A 69 1.24 -22.02 -0.21
C SER A 69 1.62 -23.11 0.79
N GLN A 70 2.48 -24.05 0.39
CA GLN A 70 2.96 -25.14 1.27
C GLN A 70 3.88 -24.61 2.39
N MET A 71 4.52 -23.45 2.20
CA MET A 71 5.29 -22.77 3.25
C MET A 71 4.41 -22.08 4.31
N GLY A 72 3.08 -21.96 4.07
CA GLY A 72 2.15 -21.33 5.00
C GLY A 72 1.74 -19.91 4.65
N TYR A 73 2.22 -19.33 3.56
CA TYR A 73 1.76 -18.01 3.12
C TYR A 73 0.29 -18.05 2.71
N THR A 74 -0.50 -17.11 3.19
CA THR A 74 -1.95 -17.01 2.91
C THR A 74 -2.33 -15.75 2.15
N THR A 75 -1.49 -14.73 2.17
CA THR A 75 -1.74 -13.47 1.50
C THR A 75 -0.53 -13.00 0.70
N LEU A 76 -0.77 -12.27 -0.37
CA LEU A 76 0.27 -11.83 -1.30
C LEU A 76 0.16 -10.33 -1.58
N GLU A 77 1.31 -9.64 -1.66
CA GLU A 77 1.43 -8.42 -2.44
C GLU A 77 1.93 -8.80 -3.83
N ALA A 78 1.09 -8.64 -4.84
CA ALA A 78 1.45 -8.90 -6.23
C ALA A 78 2.30 -7.76 -6.80
N GLY A 79 3.18 -8.09 -7.75
CA GLY A 79 3.96 -7.14 -8.53
C GLY A 79 3.91 -7.47 -10.02
N SER A 80 4.99 -7.12 -10.73
CA SER A 80 5.12 -7.40 -12.17
C SER A 80 3.89 -6.98 -12.98
N TYR A 81 3.31 -5.81 -12.59
CA TYR A 81 2.15 -5.23 -13.24
C TYR A 81 2.54 -4.56 -14.56
N TYR A 82 1.91 -4.98 -15.65
CA TYR A 82 2.01 -4.33 -16.94
C TYR A 82 0.65 -4.37 -17.67
N ASP A 83 0.15 -3.22 -18.05
CA ASP A 83 -1.03 -3.04 -18.91
C ASP A 83 -2.25 -3.90 -18.51
N GLY A 84 -2.60 -3.94 -17.24
CA GLY A 84 -3.74 -4.69 -16.71
C GLY A 84 -3.48 -6.18 -16.46
N LYS A 85 -2.23 -6.60 -16.53
CA LYS A 85 -1.79 -7.97 -16.30
C LYS A 85 -0.77 -8.02 -15.17
N CYS A 86 -0.74 -9.13 -14.44
CA CYS A 86 0.33 -9.52 -13.52
C CYS A 86 0.93 -10.83 -14.03
N TYR A 87 2.26 -10.92 -14.11
CA TYR A 87 2.96 -12.12 -14.63
C TYR A 87 2.40 -12.55 -16.00
N ASN A 88 2.18 -11.62 -16.91
CA ASN A 88 1.57 -11.80 -18.23
C ASN A 88 0.15 -12.36 -18.24
N MET A 89 -0.52 -12.45 -17.10
CA MET A 89 -1.89 -12.96 -16.96
C MET A 89 -2.88 -11.86 -16.62
N GLY A 90 -4.07 -11.92 -17.20
CA GLY A 90 -5.18 -11.05 -16.79
C GLY A 90 -5.58 -11.29 -15.34
N ALA A 91 -6.13 -10.25 -14.69
CA ALA A 91 -6.44 -10.24 -13.26
C ALA A 91 -7.28 -11.44 -12.80
N GLU A 92 -8.34 -11.78 -13.51
CA GLU A 92 -9.24 -12.89 -13.12
C GLU A 92 -8.53 -14.26 -13.14
N LYS A 93 -7.73 -14.52 -14.18
CA LYS A 93 -6.96 -15.76 -14.27
C LYS A 93 -5.92 -15.85 -13.14
N PHE A 94 -5.20 -14.76 -12.89
CA PHE A 94 -4.18 -14.73 -11.85
C PHE A 94 -4.82 -14.90 -10.46
N LYS A 95 -5.90 -14.17 -10.17
CA LYS A 95 -6.67 -14.30 -8.92
C LYS A 95 -7.15 -15.74 -8.69
N GLU A 96 -7.69 -16.38 -9.72
CA GLU A 96 -8.18 -17.75 -9.62
C GLU A 96 -7.06 -18.74 -9.32
N MET A 97 -5.88 -18.58 -9.93
CA MET A 97 -4.71 -19.42 -9.64
C MET A 97 -4.28 -19.28 -8.18
N VAL A 98 -4.17 -18.04 -7.67
CA VAL A 98 -3.80 -17.77 -6.26
C VAL A 98 -4.86 -18.37 -5.32
N ARG A 99 -6.15 -18.23 -5.64
CA ARG A 99 -7.25 -18.76 -4.82
C ARG A 99 -7.29 -20.28 -4.77
N ARG A 100 -6.91 -20.97 -5.83
CA ARG A 100 -6.81 -22.44 -5.87
C ARG A 100 -5.82 -22.98 -4.87
N GLU A 101 -4.75 -22.25 -4.62
CA GLU A 101 -3.74 -22.59 -3.62
C GLU A 101 -4.09 -22.09 -2.20
N GLY A 102 -5.35 -21.68 -1.96
CA GLY A 102 -5.81 -21.22 -0.65
C GLY A 102 -5.36 -19.83 -0.24
N MET A 103 -4.73 -19.08 -1.15
CA MET A 103 -4.19 -17.74 -0.89
C MET A 103 -5.10 -16.63 -1.43
N ARG A 104 -4.82 -15.38 -1.03
CA ARG A 104 -5.46 -14.18 -1.57
C ARG A 104 -4.44 -13.10 -1.91
N ILE A 105 -4.81 -12.18 -2.79
CA ILE A 105 -4.00 -11.01 -3.13
C ILE A 105 -4.56 -9.83 -2.36
N SER A 106 -3.80 -9.25 -1.43
CA SER A 106 -4.21 -8.13 -0.58
C SER A 106 -3.70 -6.79 -1.08
N ALA A 107 -2.58 -6.78 -1.80
CA ALA A 107 -1.99 -5.57 -2.37
C ALA A 107 -1.50 -5.81 -3.81
N LEU A 108 -1.44 -4.72 -4.57
CA LEU A 108 -0.79 -4.69 -5.88
C LEU A 108 0.24 -3.57 -5.88
N ARG A 109 1.51 -3.91 -6.10
CA ARG A 109 2.55 -2.93 -6.35
C ARG A 109 2.58 -2.53 -7.82
N ILE A 110 2.52 -1.23 -8.05
CA ILE A 110 2.68 -0.64 -9.38
C ILE A 110 3.86 0.33 -9.38
N ASN A 111 4.48 0.47 -10.53
CA ASN A 111 5.58 1.41 -10.72
C ASN A 111 5.43 2.09 -12.08
N LYS A 112 5.26 3.40 -12.05
CA LYS A 112 5.32 4.26 -13.23
C LYS A 112 5.85 5.62 -12.79
N PRO A 113 6.98 6.07 -13.33
CA PRO A 113 7.54 7.37 -12.97
C PRO A 113 6.52 8.49 -13.17
N TYR A 114 6.46 9.39 -12.20
CA TYR A 114 5.70 10.62 -12.34
C TYR A 114 6.42 11.57 -13.31
N VAL A 115 5.68 12.07 -14.28
CA VAL A 115 6.16 13.11 -15.19
C VAL A 115 5.13 14.24 -15.16
N LYS A 116 5.58 15.42 -14.73
CA LYS A 116 4.74 16.63 -14.75
C LYS A 116 4.37 16.94 -16.21
N PRO A 117 3.08 17.14 -16.52
CA PRO A 117 2.66 17.53 -17.87
C PRO A 117 3.29 18.88 -18.24
N ALA A 118 3.67 19.03 -19.51
CA ALA A 118 4.05 20.36 -20.03
C ALA A 118 2.85 21.30 -19.91
N PRO A 119 3.08 22.60 -19.62
CA PRO A 119 2.02 23.60 -19.65
C PRO A 119 1.30 23.56 -21.00
N THR A 120 -0.02 23.52 -20.99
CA THR A 120 -0.80 23.59 -22.22
C THR A 120 -0.71 25.04 -22.73
N THR A 121 0.15 25.32 -23.68
CA THR A 121 0.08 26.56 -24.43
C THR A 121 -1.21 26.54 -25.23
N GLN A 122 -2.18 27.37 -24.86
CA GLN A 122 -3.28 27.66 -25.77
C GLN A 122 -2.65 28.25 -27.04
N ALA A 123 -2.89 27.63 -28.18
CA ALA A 123 -2.64 28.30 -29.44
C ALA A 123 -3.51 29.56 -29.44
N GLU A 124 -2.87 30.72 -29.44
CA GLU A 124 -3.52 31.99 -29.73
C GLU A 124 -4.00 31.89 -31.18
N ASP A 125 -5.23 31.46 -31.41
CA ASP A 125 -5.92 31.76 -32.64
C ASP A 125 -6.24 33.25 -32.61
N ASP A 126 -5.38 34.04 -33.24
CA ASP A 126 -5.67 35.41 -33.66
C ASP A 126 -6.84 35.38 -34.62
N ASP A 127 -8.06 35.59 -34.13
CA ASP A 127 -9.10 36.40 -34.80
C ASP A 127 -10.41 36.35 -33.99
N ALA A 128 -10.76 37.46 -33.42
CA ALA A 128 -12.10 38.00 -33.18
C ALA A 128 -12.25 38.65 -31.81
N ALA A 129 -12.18 39.96 -31.87
CA ALA A 129 -12.63 40.85 -30.78
C ALA A 129 -14.10 40.58 -30.43
N THR A 130 -14.39 40.07 -29.24
CA THR A 130 -15.67 40.30 -28.57
C THR A 130 -15.49 40.27 -27.07
N THR A 131 -15.62 41.44 -26.48
CA THR A 131 -15.68 41.71 -25.05
C THR A 131 -16.75 40.88 -24.36
N LYS A 132 -16.33 39.93 -23.52
CA LYS A 132 -17.10 39.48 -22.35
C LYS A 132 -16.11 39.29 -21.20
N GLU A 133 -16.27 40.13 -20.16
CA GLU A 133 -15.70 39.89 -18.85
C GLU A 133 -16.36 38.63 -18.29
N GLU A 134 -15.78 37.49 -18.53
CA GLU A 134 -16.08 36.25 -17.84
C GLU A 134 -14.95 36.01 -16.87
N SER A 135 -15.30 35.94 -15.57
CA SER A 135 -14.37 35.64 -14.46
C SER A 135 -13.70 34.30 -14.77
N ALA A 136 -12.50 34.33 -15.35
CA ALA A 136 -11.66 33.17 -15.56
C ALA A 136 -11.26 32.63 -14.19
N GLU A 137 -11.89 31.57 -13.72
CA GLU A 137 -11.32 30.74 -12.67
C GLU A 137 -9.94 30.30 -13.14
N PRO A 138 -8.88 30.36 -12.28
CA PRO A 138 -7.55 29.95 -12.68
C PRO A 138 -7.62 28.48 -13.13
N MET A 139 -7.28 28.22 -14.39
CA MET A 139 -7.21 26.88 -14.93
C MET A 139 -6.29 26.04 -14.03
N GLN A 140 -6.87 25.07 -13.35
CA GLN A 140 -6.14 24.18 -12.45
C GLN A 140 -5.13 23.39 -13.30
N GLU A 141 -3.83 23.66 -13.09
CA GLU A 141 -2.75 23.00 -13.82
C GLU A 141 -2.90 21.48 -13.70
N ALA A 142 -2.93 20.76 -14.81
CA ALA A 142 -3.12 19.32 -14.80
C ALA A 142 -1.95 18.64 -14.07
N ILE A 143 -2.24 17.89 -13.02
CA ILE A 143 -1.24 17.15 -12.23
C ILE A 143 -0.64 16.00 -13.06
N ILE A 144 -1.44 15.34 -13.89
CA ILE A 144 -1.05 14.20 -14.73
C ILE A 144 -1.60 14.34 -16.14
N SER A 145 -0.90 13.75 -17.11
CA SER A 145 -1.40 13.66 -18.51
C SER A 145 -2.61 12.72 -18.61
N SER A 146 -3.38 12.84 -19.71
CA SER A 146 -4.49 11.95 -20.01
C SER A 146 -4.06 10.48 -20.05
N ASP A 147 -2.95 10.17 -20.70
CA ASP A 147 -2.42 8.80 -20.84
C ASP A 147 -1.99 8.23 -19.49
N HIS A 148 -1.40 9.07 -18.63
CA HIS A 148 -1.05 8.65 -17.27
C HIS A 148 -2.30 8.38 -16.43
N SER A 149 -3.32 9.22 -16.56
CA SER A 149 -4.62 9.05 -15.91
C SER A 149 -5.32 7.76 -16.37
N GLU A 150 -5.30 7.44 -17.66
CA GLU A 150 -5.86 6.20 -18.20
C GLU A 150 -5.11 4.97 -17.65
N TRP A 151 -3.78 5.01 -17.67
CA TRP A 151 -2.96 3.95 -17.09
C TRP A 151 -3.27 3.71 -15.61
N LEU A 152 -3.40 4.76 -14.80
CA LEU A 152 -3.76 4.67 -13.38
C LEU A 152 -5.15 4.06 -13.19
N ARG A 153 -6.16 4.50 -13.96
CA ARG A 153 -7.51 3.91 -13.90
C ARG A 153 -7.47 2.42 -14.18
N LYS A 154 -6.67 2.00 -15.16
CA LYS A 154 -6.49 0.59 -15.51
C LYS A 154 -5.80 -0.20 -14.40
N ALA A 155 -4.77 0.38 -13.76
CA ALA A 155 -4.08 -0.24 -12.63
C ALA A 155 -5.01 -0.41 -11.41
N ILE A 156 -5.74 0.65 -11.05
CA ILE A 156 -6.71 0.62 -9.94
C ILE A 156 -7.84 -0.38 -10.23
N ALA A 157 -8.35 -0.42 -11.46
CA ALA A 157 -9.36 -1.40 -11.86
C ALA A 157 -8.83 -2.85 -11.79
N THR A 158 -7.55 -3.05 -12.09
CA THR A 158 -6.88 -4.35 -11.97
C THR A 158 -6.75 -4.74 -10.51
N ALA A 159 -6.27 -3.86 -9.63
CA ALA A 159 -6.21 -4.10 -8.19
C ALA A 159 -7.59 -4.47 -7.62
N LYS A 160 -8.65 -3.76 -8.04
CA LYS A 160 -10.03 -4.08 -7.61
C LYS A 160 -10.47 -5.47 -8.05
N ARG A 161 -10.19 -5.88 -9.31
CA ARG A 161 -10.52 -7.22 -9.82
C ARG A 161 -9.73 -8.32 -9.11
N LEU A 162 -8.47 -8.07 -8.79
CA LEU A 162 -7.65 -8.97 -7.97
C LEU A 162 -8.21 -9.15 -6.55
N GLY A 163 -8.96 -8.19 -6.06
CA GLY A 163 -9.51 -8.16 -4.69
C GLY A 163 -8.58 -7.47 -3.69
N CYS A 164 -7.65 -6.65 -4.18
CA CYS A 164 -6.71 -5.92 -3.34
C CYS A 164 -7.41 -4.88 -2.48
N SER A 165 -6.98 -4.77 -1.23
CA SER A 165 -7.29 -3.66 -0.33
C SER A 165 -6.33 -2.50 -0.51
N TYR A 166 -5.11 -2.77 -1.00
CA TYR A 166 -4.03 -1.79 -1.12
C TYR A 166 -3.49 -1.71 -2.54
N LEU A 167 -3.10 -0.50 -2.93
CA LEU A 167 -2.27 -0.22 -4.10
C LEU A 167 -0.98 0.43 -3.62
N THR A 168 0.18 -0.17 -3.90
CA THR A 168 1.47 0.31 -3.39
C THR A 168 2.28 0.96 -4.49
N MET A 169 2.88 2.12 -4.20
CA MET A 169 3.77 2.87 -5.10
C MET A 169 5.06 3.29 -4.40
N ALA A 170 6.20 3.17 -5.10
CA ALA A 170 7.53 3.52 -4.62
C ALA A 170 8.21 4.60 -5.48
N ASN A 171 7.44 5.54 -6.01
CA ASN A 171 7.93 6.58 -6.91
C ASN A 171 8.26 7.85 -6.13
N PHE A 172 9.53 8.21 -6.08
CA PHE A 172 10.02 9.45 -5.45
C PHE A 172 10.91 10.21 -6.44
N PRO A 173 11.06 11.53 -6.31
CA PRO A 173 12.03 12.26 -7.13
C PRO A 173 13.44 11.89 -6.70
N ASP A 174 14.39 11.99 -7.64
CA ASP A 174 15.80 11.67 -7.37
C ASP A 174 16.48 12.77 -6.54
N GLU A 175 15.99 14.02 -6.64
CA GLU A 175 16.57 15.19 -5.98
C GLU A 175 15.51 15.93 -5.14
N PRO A 176 15.92 16.56 -4.01
CA PRO A 176 15.02 17.25 -3.09
C PRO A 176 14.65 18.66 -3.57
N ILE A 177 14.13 18.79 -4.79
CA ILE A 177 13.64 20.05 -5.34
C ILE A 177 12.26 20.33 -4.76
N ALA A 178 12.11 21.46 -4.04
CA ALA A 178 10.90 21.78 -3.29
C ALA A 178 9.62 21.77 -4.15
N GLU A 179 9.69 22.26 -5.39
CA GLU A 179 8.56 22.23 -6.32
C GLU A 179 8.21 20.80 -6.72
N GLN A 180 9.19 19.95 -7.05
CA GLN A 180 8.96 18.55 -7.39
C GLN A 180 8.35 17.79 -6.23
N MET A 181 8.84 17.96 -5.01
CA MET A 181 8.27 17.31 -3.82
C MET A 181 6.82 17.72 -3.58
N ALA A 182 6.45 18.98 -3.85
CA ALA A 182 5.07 19.45 -3.77
C ALA A 182 4.20 18.80 -4.88
N ASP A 183 4.73 18.64 -6.09
CA ASP A 183 4.04 17.97 -7.19
C ASP A 183 3.82 16.49 -6.90
N TYR A 184 4.81 15.78 -6.32
CA TYR A 184 4.65 14.39 -5.88
C TYR A 184 3.58 14.24 -4.80
N ALA A 185 3.51 15.15 -3.83
CA ALA A 185 2.45 15.11 -2.82
C ALA A 185 1.06 15.30 -3.43
N ARG A 186 0.90 16.26 -4.35
CA ARG A 186 -0.36 16.45 -5.11
C ARG A 186 -0.71 15.21 -5.95
N TYR A 187 0.29 14.61 -6.58
CA TYR A 187 0.15 13.38 -7.35
C TYR A 187 -0.36 12.23 -6.51
N TYR A 188 0.23 12.00 -5.34
CA TYR A 188 -0.23 10.94 -4.42
C TYR A 188 -1.62 11.21 -3.89
N ASN A 189 -1.96 12.43 -3.52
CA ASN A 189 -3.29 12.79 -3.07
C ASN A 189 -4.34 12.51 -4.15
N LEU A 190 -4.06 12.86 -5.41
CA LEU A 190 -4.94 12.57 -6.55
C LEU A 190 -5.16 11.05 -6.72
N ILE A 191 -4.09 10.25 -6.69
CA ILE A 191 -4.20 8.79 -6.83
C ILE A 191 -4.94 8.19 -5.63
N GLY A 192 -4.66 8.69 -4.42
CA GLY A 192 -5.35 8.29 -3.20
C GLY A 192 -6.87 8.46 -3.32
N GLU A 193 -7.33 9.60 -3.83
CA GLU A 193 -8.75 9.84 -4.11
C GLU A 193 -9.31 8.87 -5.17
N MET A 194 -8.56 8.62 -6.26
CA MET A 194 -8.97 7.67 -7.29
C MET A 194 -9.11 6.25 -6.70
N CYS A 195 -8.22 5.85 -5.81
CA CYS A 195 -8.25 4.57 -5.11
C CYS A 195 -9.44 4.49 -4.14
N ARG A 196 -9.64 5.54 -3.33
CA ARG A 196 -10.72 5.61 -2.33
C ARG A 196 -12.09 5.40 -2.94
N VAL A 197 -12.37 6.00 -4.10
CA VAL A 197 -13.63 5.81 -4.86
C VAL A 197 -13.86 4.33 -5.24
N LYS A 198 -12.80 3.52 -5.33
CA LYS A 198 -12.86 2.09 -5.61
C LYS A 198 -12.78 1.21 -4.36
N GLY A 199 -12.72 1.81 -3.17
CA GLY A 199 -12.53 1.10 -1.92
C GLY A 199 -11.17 0.42 -1.82
N ILE A 200 -10.14 1.10 -2.31
CA ILE A 200 -8.72 0.70 -2.24
C ILE A 200 -7.98 1.82 -1.51
N THR A 201 -7.02 1.48 -0.68
CA THR A 201 -6.13 2.42 -0.01
C THR A 201 -4.84 2.55 -0.81
N LEU A 202 -4.44 3.77 -1.15
CA LEU A 202 -3.11 4.03 -1.69
C LEU A 202 -2.09 3.97 -0.56
N CYS A 203 -1.01 3.20 -0.77
CA CYS A 203 0.15 3.18 0.11
C CYS A 203 1.38 3.67 -0.66
N ILE A 204 2.10 4.65 -0.10
CA ILE A 204 3.42 5.02 -0.61
C ILE A 204 4.48 4.23 0.16
N HIS A 205 5.47 3.72 -0.59
CA HIS A 205 6.53 2.88 -0.07
C HIS A 205 7.86 3.60 -0.26
N PRO A 206 8.33 4.33 0.77
CA PRO A 206 9.56 5.10 0.67
C PRO A 206 10.77 4.18 0.58
N THR A 207 11.64 4.45 -0.42
CA THR A 207 12.93 3.80 -0.57
C THR A 207 13.97 4.46 0.33
N TRP A 208 15.10 3.78 0.58
CA TRP A 208 16.17 4.33 1.41
C TRP A 208 16.72 5.65 0.82
N GLU A 209 16.77 5.78 -0.51
CA GLU A 209 17.18 7.02 -1.17
C GLU A 209 16.27 8.20 -0.82
N ALA A 210 14.96 7.95 -0.76
CA ALA A 210 13.98 8.97 -0.40
C ALA A 210 13.98 9.29 1.10
N MET A 211 14.30 8.31 1.96
CA MET A 211 14.30 8.45 3.41
C MET A 211 15.60 8.99 3.99
N ARG A 212 16.75 8.76 3.32
CA ARG A 212 18.04 9.21 3.83
C ARG A 212 18.05 10.70 4.10
N GLU A 213 18.69 11.10 5.21
CA GLU A 213 18.86 12.50 5.58
C GLU A 213 19.71 13.25 4.54
N GLN A 214 19.30 14.46 4.22
CA GLN A 214 19.99 15.39 3.33
C GLN A 214 20.06 16.76 4.00
N ALA A 215 20.79 17.69 3.41
CA ALA A 215 21.01 19.03 3.99
C ALA A 215 19.71 19.82 4.32
N GLN A 216 18.59 19.45 3.69
CA GLN A 216 17.29 20.12 3.85
C GLN A 216 16.20 19.17 4.37
N GLY A 217 16.55 18.05 5.00
CA GLY A 217 15.64 16.97 5.39
C GLY A 217 15.47 15.93 4.28
N SER A 218 14.77 14.83 4.58
CA SER A 218 14.58 13.75 3.61
C SER A 218 13.49 14.09 2.58
N ILE A 219 13.64 13.57 1.36
CA ILE A 219 12.63 13.70 0.29
C ILE A 219 11.28 13.14 0.76
N PHE A 220 11.33 11.97 1.43
CA PHE A 220 10.13 11.31 1.96
C PHE A 220 9.36 12.21 2.93
N GLU A 221 10.04 12.79 3.92
CA GLU A 221 9.38 13.64 4.93
C GLU A 221 8.71 14.86 4.31
N HIS A 222 9.39 15.54 3.38
CA HIS A 222 8.84 16.69 2.69
C HIS A 222 7.58 16.37 1.88
N ILE A 223 7.54 15.21 1.23
CA ILE A 223 6.36 14.74 0.50
C ILE A 223 5.28 14.29 1.48
N TRP A 224 5.65 13.47 2.47
CA TRP A 224 4.72 12.89 3.42
C TRP A 224 3.98 13.95 4.24
N GLN A 225 4.65 15.01 4.68
CA GLN A 225 4.03 16.12 5.41
C GLN A 225 2.89 16.78 4.62
N LYS A 226 2.94 16.78 3.29
CA LYS A 226 1.96 17.38 2.39
C LYS A 226 0.92 16.40 1.85
N CYS A 227 1.09 15.10 2.11
CA CYS A 227 0.10 14.08 1.76
C CYS A 227 -1.12 14.16 2.68
N ASP A 228 -2.30 13.98 2.09
CA ASP A 228 -3.55 13.82 2.82
C ASP A 228 -3.63 12.40 3.41
N LYS A 229 -3.56 12.28 4.74
CA LYS A 229 -3.56 11.02 5.47
C LYS A 229 -4.91 10.28 5.41
N GLU A 230 -5.98 10.93 4.96
CA GLU A 230 -7.27 10.28 4.75
C GLU A 230 -7.29 9.39 3.50
N VAL A 231 -6.44 9.69 2.52
CA VAL A 231 -6.43 8.99 1.23
C VAL A 231 -5.09 8.33 0.90
N VAL A 232 -4.01 8.71 1.59
CA VAL A 232 -2.66 8.14 1.42
C VAL A 232 -2.21 7.53 2.74
N ARG A 233 -1.70 6.31 2.69
CA ARG A 233 -1.09 5.59 3.83
C ARG A 233 0.37 5.24 3.52
N LEU A 234 1.05 4.68 4.51
CA LEU A 234 2.42 4.20 4.38
C LEU A 234 2.47 2.68 4.23
N SER A 235 3.35 2.23 3.37
CA SER A 235 3.89 0.88 3.34
C SER A 235 5.37 1.00 3.70
N LEU A 236 5.75 0.65 4.93
CA LEU A 236 7.13 0.77 5.37
C LEU A 236 7.91 -0.53 5.10
N ASP A 237 9.23 -0.43 5.03
CA ASP A 237 10.14 -1.55 4.84
C ASP A 237 11.29 -1.46 5.84
N THR A 238 11.52 -2.54 6.59
CA THR A 238 12.52 -2.57 7.65
C THR A 238 13.95 -2.39 7.13
N GLN A 239 14.27 -3.00 5.98
CA GLN A 239 15.60 -2.91 5.38
C GLN A 239 15.84 -1.54 4.72
N GLU A 240 14.81 -0.96 4.10
CA GLU A 240 14.90 0.39 3.52
C GLU A 240 15.13 1.43 4.62
N CYS A 241 14.42 1.33 5.75
CA CYS A 241 14.67 2.18 6.93
C CYS A 241 16.09 2.01 7.46
N ARG A 242 16.56 0.76 7.63
CA ARG A 242 17.92 0.48 8.10
C ARG A 242 18.98 1.06 7.17
N ARG A 243 18.82 0.91 5.84
CA ARG A 243 19.74 1.48 4.83
C ARG A 243 19.78 3.00 4.84
N ALA A 244 18.65 3.62 5.19
CA ALA A 244 18.54 5.07 5.32
C ALA A 244 19.00 5.59 6.70
N GLU A 245 19.43 4.70 7.61
CA GLU A 245 19.77 5.02 9.00
C GLU A 245 18.59 5.64 9.77
N VAL A 246 17.35 5.27 9.40
CA VAL A 246 16.11 5.70 10.04
C VAL A 246 15.66 4.66 11.04
N ASP A 247 15.38 5.08 12.27
CA ASP A 247 14.78 4.22 13.29
C ASP A 247 13.31 3.94 12.95
N ILE A 248 13.03 2.73 12.48
CA ILE A 248 11.70 2.31 12.05
C ILE A 248 10.69 2.35 13.20
N THR A 249 11.12 2.10 14.45
CA THR A 249 10.20 2.13 15.60
C THR A 249 9.72 3.56 15.87
N GLN A 250 10.62 4.53 15.82
CA GLN A 250 10.24 5.94 15.92
C GLN A 250 9.36 6.39 14.75
N LEU A 251 9.65 5.90 13.52
CA LEU A 251 8.86 6.24 12.35
C LEU A 251 7.42 5.68 12.47
N ILE A 252 7.25 4.45 12.95
CA ILE A 252 5.94 3.83 13.20
C ILE A 252 5.16 4.61 14.27
N GLU A 253 5.78 4.94 15.41
CA GLU A 253 5.16 5.71 16.48
C GLU A 253 4.71 7.09 16.02
N ALA A 254 5.57 7.80 15.29
CA ALA A 254 5.26 9.13 14.76
C ALA A 254 4.12 9.11 13.74
N ASN A 255 3.83 7.94 13.14
CA ASN A 255 2.81 7.75 12.12
C ASN A 255 1.73 6.73 12.56
N LYS A 256 1.41 6.69 13.85
CA LYS A 256 0.39 5.80 14.40
C LYS A 256 -0.92 5.90 13.62
N GLY A 257 -1.44 4.75 13.18
CA GLY A 257 -2.65 4.63 12.37
C GLY A 257 -2.48 4.97 10.87
N ALA A 258 -1.31 5.47 10.46
CA ALA A 258 -1.04 5.77 9.06
C ALA A 258 -0.22 4.69 8.33
N VAL A 259 0.43 3.77 9.05
CA VAL A 259 1.16 2.64 8.48
C VAL A 259 0.17 1.50 8.21
N ALA A 260 -0.19 1.31 6.94
CA ALA A 260 -1.16 0.30 6.53
C ALA A 260 -0.54 -1.08 6.33
N THR A 261 0.68 -1.12 5.79
CA THR A 261 1.42 -2.36 5.52
C THR A 261 2.89 -2.21 5.93
N LEU A 262 3.53 -3.31 6.28
CA LEU A 262 4.93 -3.36 6.66
C LEU A 262 5.62 -4.52 5.96
N HIS A 263 6.74 -4.23 5.27
CA HIS A 263 7.62 -5.25 4.73
C HIS A 263 8.62 -5.67 5.80
N LEU A 264 8.58 -6.95 6.13
CA LEU A 264 9.59 -7.61 6.97
C LEU A 264 10.70 -8.07 6.04
N HIS A 265 11.71 -7.23 5.89
CA HIS A 265 12.79 -7.35 4.94
C HIS A 265 14.13 -7.22 5.66
N ASP A 266 15.08 -8.10 5.33
CA ASP A 266 16.45 -8.09 5.82
C ASP A 266 17.43 -8.18 4.65
N SER A 267 18.72 -8.33 4.91
CA SER A 267 19.74 -8.47 3.85
C SER A 267 19.58 -9.74 3.00
N GLY A 268 18.83 -10.71 3.47
CA GLY A 268 18.57 -12.01 2.84
C GLY A 268 17.39 -12.68 3.52
N ILE A 269 17.63 -13.67 4.37
CA ILE A 269 16.62 -14.31 5.20
C ILE A 269 16.25 -13.36 6.34
N VAL A 270 14.96 -13.14 6.56
CA VAL A 270 14.46 -12.28 7.64
C VAL A 270 14.97 -12.79 9.00
N GLY A 271 15.60 -11.89 9.76
CA GLY A 271 16.17 -12.18 11.07
C GLY A 271 17.61 -12.72 11.07
N GLU A 272 18.17 -13.06 9.90
CA GLU A 272 19.51 -13.66 9.81
C GLU A 272 20.63 -12.65 10.10
N SER A 273 20.46 -11.37 9.78
CA SER A 273 21.46 -10.33 10.03
C SER A 273 21.65 -10.04 11.52
N GLY A 274 20.61 -10.20 12.34
CA GLY A 274 20.61 -9.79 13.73
C GLY A 274 20.64 -8.27 13.95
N GLU A 275 20.50 -7.47 12.88
CA GLU A 275 20.56 -6.00 12.94
C GLU A 275 19.20 -5.35 13.17
N ILE A 276 18.09 -6.09 12.92
CA ILE A 276 16.71 -5.62 13.08
C ILE A 276 16.01 -6.49 14.13
N ASP A 277 15.47 -5.84 15.16
CA ASP A 277 14.64 -6.49 16.17
C ASP A 277 13.20 -6.61 15.64
N PHE A 278 12.94 -7.67 14.83
CA PHE A 278 11.64 -7.89 14.20
C PHE A 278 10.52 -8.11 15.22
N ASP A 279 10.80 -8.70 16.39
CA ASP A 279 9.77 -8.90 17.41
C ASP A 279 9.27 -7.56 17.94
N LYS A 280 10.20 -6.67 18.30
CA LYS A 280 9.87 -5.30 18.72
C LYS A 280 9.12 -4.52 17.65
N VAL A 281 9.58 -4.62 16.40
CA VAL A 281 8.97 -3.89 15.27
C VAL A 281 7.55 -4.35 15.02
N VAL A 282 7.30 -5.67 14.99
CA VAL A 282 5.96 -6.24 14.76
C VAL A 282 5.02 -5.89 15.91
N ALA A 283 5.45 -6.07 17.17
CA ALA A 283 4.65 -5.73 18.35
C ALA A 283 4.20 -4.26 18.31
N LEU A 284 5.14 -3.35 18.06
CA LEU A 284 4.85 -1.90 17.99
C LEU A 284 3.95 -1.54 16.79
N ALA A 285 4.21 -2.13 15.62
CA ALA A 285 3.42 -1.88 14.44
C ALA A 285 1.96 -2.32 14.63
N GLU A 286 1.74 -3.48 15.28
CA GLU A 286 0.41 -3.98 15.63
C GLU A 286 -0.29 -3.07 16.64
N GLU A 287 0.40 -2.63 17.69
CA GLU A 287 -0.10 -1.64 18.66
C GLU A 287 -0.47 -0.31 17.98
N CYS A 288 0.27 0.09 16.95
CA CYS A 288 0.01 1.27 16.14
C CYS A 288 -1.04 1.06 15.05
N GLY A 289 -1.62 -0.15 14.91
CA GLY A 289 -2.75 -0.43 14.03
C GLY A 289 -2.41 -1.08 12.70
N THR A 290 -1.14 -1.44 12.45
CA THR A 290 -0.74 -2.18 11.25
C THR A 290 -1.24 -3.63 11.34
N LYS A 291 -1.89 -4.13 10.29
CA LYS A 291 -2.49 -5.49 10.23
C LYS A 291 -1.90 -6.38 9.14
N ASN A 292 -1.19 -5.81 8.18
CA ASN A 292 -0.70 -6.53 7.00
C ASN A 292 0.82 -6.44 6.93
N TYR A 293 1.45 -7.59 6.93
CA TYR A 293 2.90 -7.74 6.89
C TYR A 293 3.27 -8.58 5.67
N TYR A 294 4.33 -8.20 4.96
CA TYR A 294 4.83 -8.96 3.82
C TYR A 294 6.29 -9.31 4.05
N ILE A 295 6.61 -10.59 4.01
CA ILE A 295 7.99 -11.04 3.96
C ILE A 295 8.56 -10.67 2.58
N GLU A 296 9.67 -9.97 2.58
CA GLU A 296 10.43 -9.65 1.38
C GLU A 296 11.84 -10.23 1.52
N VAL A 297 12.32 -10.94 0.49
CA VAL A 297 13.68 -11.44 0.43
C VAL A 297 14.39 -10.88 -0.80
N SER A 298 15.62 -10.41 -0.58
CA SER A 298 16.49 -9.90 -1.63
C SER A 298 17.93 -10.33 -1.34
N ARG A 299 18.79 -10.32 -2.37
CA ARG A 299 20.22 -10.62 -2.22
C ARG A 299 20.52 -11.91 -1.46
N CYS A 300 19.67 -12.92 -1.61
CA CYS A 300 19.84 -14.21 -0.94
C CYS A 300 21.09 -14.92 -1.42
N THR A 301 21.82 -15.54 -0.49
CA THR A 301 22.93 -16.46 -0.79
C THR A 301 22.44 -17.86 -1.14
N LEU A 302 21.21 -18.20 -0.76
CA LEU A 302 20.49 -19.44 -1.09
C LEU A 302 19.47 -19.18 -2.20
N PRO A 303 18.91 -20.22 -2.81
CA PRO A 303 17.75 -20.05 -3.70
C PRO A 303 16.62 -19.28 -3.00
N PRO A 304 15.96 -18.33 -3.66
CA PRO A 304 14.95 -17.47 -3.02
C PRO A 304 13.85 -18.23 -2.29
N MET A 305 13.39 -19.37 -2.81
CA MET A 305 12.37 -20.20 -2.16
C MET A 305 12.84 -20.72 -0.79
N ASN A 306 14.10 -21.11 -0.64
CA ASN A 306 14.66 -21.52 0.64
C ASN A 306 14.78 -20.34 1.63
N CYS A 307 15.06 -19.14 1.11
CA CYS A 307 15.09 -17.93 1.93
C CYS A 307 13.68 -17.59 2.45
N LEU A 308 12.64 -17.75 1.61
CA LEU A 308 11.26 -17.53 2.00
C LEU A 308 10.79 -18.50 3.08
N GLU A 309 11.08 -19.81 2.90
CA GLU A 309 10.73 -20.85 3.87
C GLU A 309 11.34 -20.56 5.25
N ARG A 310 12.62 -20.21 5.29
CA ARG A 310 13.31 -19.86 6.53
C ARG A 310 12.76 -18.57 7.15
N SER A 311 12.46 -17.59 6.31
CA SER A 311 11.94 -16.30 6.76
C SER A 311 10.58 -16.43 7.42
N ILE A 312 9.66 -17.22 6.85
CA ILE A 312 8.33 -17.40 7.46
C ILE A 312 8.44 -18.18 8.77
N TYR A 313 9.26 -19.22 8.85
CA TYR A 313 9.50 -19.94 10.10
C TYR A 313 10.05 -19.04 11.20
N TYR A 314 10.99 -18.14 10.85
CA TYR A 314 11.51 -17.18 11.80
C TYR A 314 10.41 -16.22 12.28
N VAL A 315 9.66 -15.62 11.35
CA VAL A 315 8.60 -14.64 11.70
C VAL A 315 7.51 -15.30 12.53
N GLU A 316 7.05 -16.50 12.19
CA GLU A 316 6.07 -17.26 12.98
C GLU A 316 6.61 -17.68 14.35
N SER A 317 7.94 -17.67 14.55
CA SER A 317 8.56 -17.96 15.83
C SER A 317 8.60 -16.77 16.78
N LEU A 318 8.37 -15.56 16.31
CA LEU A 318 8.41 -14.33 17.09
C LEU A 318 7.32 -14.32 18.18
N PRO A 319 7.63 -13.92 19.42
CA PRO A 319 6.65 -13.79 20.50
C PRO A 319 5.46 -12.90 20.13
N SER A 320 5.69 -11.80 19.42
CA SER A 320 4.65 -10.87 18.95
C SER A 320 3.70 -11.46 17.90
N VAL A 321 4.10 -12.52 17.20
CA VAL A 321 3.30 -13.23 16.20
C VAL A 321 2.64 -14.49 16.77
N LYS A 322 3.22 -15.08 17.81
CA LYS A 322 2.67 -16.25 18.52
C LYS A 322 1.46 -15.85 19.39
N TYR A 323 0.52 -16.77 19.55
CA TYR A 323 -0.73 -16.66 20.30
C TYR A 323 -0.58 -17.22 21.70
#